data_2bd7a9f7083e575f08760c3492c5f400
#
_entry.id   2bd7a9f7083e575f08760c3492c5f400
#
_cell.length_a   1.000
_cell.length_b   1.000
_cell.length_c   1.000
_cell.angle_alpha   90.00
_cell.angle_beta   90.00
_cell.angle_gamma   90.00
#
_symmetry.space_group_name_H-M   'P 1'
#
loop_
_entity.id
_entity.type
_entity.pdbx_description
1 polymer ?
#
loop_
_entity_poly.entity_id
_entity_poly.type
_entity_poly.pdbx_seq_one_letter_code
_entity_poly.pdbx_strand_id
1 'polypeptide(L)'
;MKKPIRLGTPLSPSATKVMLLGSGELGKEVIIALQRLGVEVIAVDRYENAPGQQVAHRAHVINMTDGAALAALIEQEQPDLIVPEIEAIATETLVKLEEAGRARVIPTARAAWLTMNREGIRRLAGETLSLATSPYRFADSLEELKAAIDQIGFPCVIKPVMSSSGKGQSKIDGPDEIEAAWNYAAAGGRVDSGRVIVEGFIDFDYEITLLTVRSLNENGDTITSFCDPIGHVQVKGDYVESWQPHPMPSAALEKARDIARKVTENLGGLGLFGVELFVKGDMVWFSEVSPRPHDTGMVTMVSQVQSEFELHAKAILGLPVNTALRSPGASAVIYGQHDARGIAFDGVAEALRIPGADIRLFGKPESFARRRMGVALASGDSVETARIRAKQAAAKVKPVIPQ
;
A
#
# COMPACT_ATOMS: atom_id res chain seq x y z
N MET A 1 8.39 -34.52 6.78
CA MET A 1 7.41 -34.03 5.80
C MET A 1 6.76 -32.78 6.38
N LYS A 2 6.75 -31.65 5.66
CA LYS A 2 6.03 -30.46 6.09
C LYS A 2 4.52 -30.75 6.07
N LYS A 3 3.77 -30.21 7.05
CA LYS A 3 2.32 -30.41 7.09
C LYS A 3 1.67 -29.82 5.83
N PRO A 4 0.74 -30.53 5.19
CA PRO A 4 0.03 -29.96 4.04
C PRO A 4 -0.73 -28.70 4.45
N ILE A 5 -0.79 -27.71 3.56
CA ILE A 5 -1.63 -26.53 3.75
C ILE A 5 -3.08 -27.00 3.75
N ARG A 6 -3.80 -26.65 4.83
CA ARG A 6 -5.21 -27.00 4.97
C ARG A 6 -6.02 -25.73 5.20
N LEU A 7 -7.01 -25.52 4.37
CA LEU A 7 -7.99 -24.45 4.52
C LEU A 7 -9.32 -25.07 4.98
N GLY A 8 -9.91 -24.50 6.00
CA GLY A 8 -11.18 -24.98 6.56
C GLY A 8 -12.38 -24.28 5.93
N THR A 9 -13.57 -24.63 6.38
CA THR A 9 -14.83 -24.03 5.91
C THR A 9 -15.20 -22.84 6.78
N PRO A 10 -15.49 -21.65 6.21
CA PRO A 10 -15.93 -20.49 6.98
C PRO A 10 -17.13 -20.79 7.87
N LEU A 11 -17.22 -20.09 8.99
CA LEU A 11 -18.32 -20.20 9.97
C LEU A 11 -18.48 -21.62 10.56
N SER A 12 -17.41 -22.40 10.59
CA SER A 12 -17.35 -23.73 11.18
C SER A 12 -16.16 -23.89 12.12
N PRO A 13 -16.12 -24.94 12.94
CA PRO A 13 -14.96 -25.20 13.81
C PRO A 13 -13.63 -25.43 13.08
N SER A 14 -13.66 -25.72 11.78
CA SER A 14 -12.47 -25.90 10.95
C SER A 14 -12.03 -24.64 10.21
N ALA A 15 -12.72 -23.51 10.39
CA ALA A 15 -12.47 -22.28 9.65
C ALA A 15 -11.01 -21.83 9.77
N THR A 16 -10.44 -21.41 8.63
CA THR A 16 -9.22 -20.61 8.64
C THR A 16 -9.63 -19.15 8.74
N LYS A 17 -9.28 -18.48 9.85
CA LYS A 17 -9.71 -17.12 10.16
C LYS A 17 -8.60 -16.10 9.93
N VAL A 18 -8.90 -15.09 9.14
CA VAL A 18 -8.00 -13.95 8.88
C VAL A 18 -8.65 -12.66 9.38
N MET A 19 -7.97 -11.94 10.25
CA MET A 19 -8.37 -10.61 10.71
C MET A 19 -7.60 -9.55 9.92
N LEU A 20 -8.33 -8.69 9.23
CA LEU A 20 -7.78 -7.58 8.45
C LEU A 20 -7.87 -6.29 9.26
N LEU A 21 -6.74 -5.64 9.53
CA LEU A 21 -6.65 -4.36 10.24
C LEU A 21 -6.52 -3.21 9.25
N GLY A 22 -7.63 -2.56 8.98
CA GLY A 22 -7.86 -1.65 7.87
C GLY A 22 -8.72 -2.31 6.80
N SER A 23 -9.90 -1.75 6.54
CA SER A 23 -10.93 -2.34 5.69
C SER A 23 -11.37 -1.35 4.61
N GLY A 24 -10.42 -0.57 4.08
CA GLY A 24 -10.62 0.33 2.95
C GLY A 24 -10.80 -0.40 1.61
N GLU A 25 -10.57 0.31 0.52
CA GLU A 25 -10.70 -0.21 -0.85
C GLU A 25 -9.76 -1.38 -1.15
N LEU A 26 -8.50 -1.28 -0.71
CA LEU A 26 -7.53 -2.37 -0.90
C LEU A 26 -7.89 -3.57 -0.03
N GLY A 27 -8.23 -3.32 1.24
CA GLY A 27 -8.69 -4.35 2.16
C GLY A 27 -9.93 -5.10 1.64
N LYS A 28 -10.87 -4.42 0.97
CA LYS A 28 -12.02 -5.06 0.34
C LYS A 28 -11.61 -6.10 -0.71
N GLU A 29 -10.67 -5.76 -1.58
CA GLU A 29 -10.20 -6.68 -2.63
C GLU A 29 -9.40 -7.86 -2.02
N VAL A 30 -8.62 -7.62 -0.95
CA VAL A 30 -7.96 -8.71 -0.19
C VAL A 30 -9.00 -9.66 0.42
N ILE A 31 -10.06 -9.13 1.03
CA ILE A 31 -11.15 -9.94 1.62
C ILE A 31 -11.81 -10.80 0.55
N ILE A 32 -12.14 -10.22 -0.62
CA ILE A 32 -12.74 -10.95 -1.73
C ILE A 32 -11.80 -12.06 -2.22
N ALA A 33 -10.50 -11.79 -2.33
CA ALA A 33 -9.51 -12.78 -2.73
C ALA A 33 -9.40 -13.94 -1.71
N LEU A 34 -9.42 -13.65 -0.42
CA LEU A 34 -9.44 -14.64 0.65
C LEU A 34 -10.71 -15.49 0.66
N GLN A 35 -11.87 -14.86 0.46
CA GLN A 35 -13.16 -15.57 0.43
C GLN A 35 -13.27 -16.53 -0.75
N ARG A 36 -12.68 -16.21 -1.92
CA ARG A 36 -12.58 -17.14 -3.05
C ARG A 36 -11.83 -18.44 -2.71
N LEU A 37 -10.99 -18.40 -1.68
CA LEU A 37 -10.25 -19.55 -1.16
C LEU A 37 -10.94 -20.21 0.06
N GLY A 38 -12.15 -19.80 0.38
CA GLY A 38 -12.91 -20.35 1.53
C GLY A 38 -12.36 -19.91 2.89
N VAL A 39 -11.71 -18.76 2.97
CA VAL A 39 -11.19 -18.20 4.23
C VAL A 39 -12.26 -17.35 4.90
N GLU A 40 -12.41 -17.52 6.21
CA GLU A 40 -13.25 -16.67 7.03
C GLU A 40 -12.54 -15.36 7.34
N VAL A 41 -13.15 -14.23 7.01
CA VAL A 41 -12.53 -12.92 7.18
C VAL A 41 -13.27 -12.06 8.17
N ILE A 42 -12.50 -11.46 9.09
CA ILE A 42 -12.92 -10.49 10.10
C ILE A 42 -12.34 -9.14 9.70
N ALA A 43 -13.20 -8.18 9.37
CA ALA A 43 -12.80 -6.85 8.93
C ALA A 43 -12.84 -5.86 10.10
N VAL A 44 -11.72 -5.17 10.34
CA VAL A 44 -11.62 -4.16 11.42
C VAL A 44 -11.30 -2.80 10.80
N ASP A 45 -12.04 -1.76 11.19
CA ASP A 45 -11.76 -0.38 10.81
C ASP A 45 -12.18 0.58 11.93
N ARG A 46 -11.81 1.87 11.79
CA ARG A 46 -12.15 2.93 12.75
C ARG A 46 -13.56 3.54 12.55
N TYR A 47 -14.25 3.20 11.46
CA TYR A 47 -15.58 3.72 11.13
C TYR A 47 -16.46 2.62 10.55
N GLU A 48 -17.77 2.78 10.72
CA GLU A 48 -18.78 1.84 10.24
C GLU A 48 -18.92 1.84 8.72
N ASN A 49 -19.30 0.70 8.17
CA ASN A 49 -19.54 0.51 6.74
C ASN A 49 -18.32 0.79 5.87
N ALA A 50 -17.12 0.57 6.39
CA ALA A 50 -15.92 0.58 5.59
C ALA A 50 -16.04 -0.43 4.42
N PRO A 51 -15.45 -0.17 3.24
CA PRO A 51 -15.60 -1.02 2.05
C PRO A 51 -15.41 -2.52 2.30
N GLY A 52 -14.40 -2.90 3.08
CA GLY A 52 -14.13 -4.29 3.42
C GLY A 52 -15.14 -4.90 4.38
N GLN A 53 -15.71 -4.11 5.31
CA GLN A 53 -16.76 -4.57 6.22
C GLN A 53 -18.03 -5.00 5.49
N GLN A 54 -18.30 -4.39 4.31
CA GLN A 54 -19.49 -4.72 3.51
C GLN A 54 -19.46 -6.12 2.90
N VAL A 55 -18.29 -6.75 2.86
CA VAL A 55 -18.09 -8.07 2.25
C VAL A 55 -17.50 -9.11 3.20
N ALA A 56 -17.08 -8.75 4.39
CA ALA A 56 -16.50 -9.66 5.37
C ALA A 56 -17.56 -10.54 6.05
N HIS A 57 -17.13 -11.65 6.65
CA HIS A 57 -18.02 -12.50 7.46
C HIS A 57 -18.39 -11.85 8.79
N ARG A 58 -17.46 -11.12 9.40
CA ARG A 58 -17.68 -10.30 10.61
C ARG A 58 -16.97 -8.96 10.45
N ALA A 59 -17.52 -7.94 11.13
CA ALA A 59 -16.99 -6.59 11.09
C ALA A 59 -16.94 -5.98 12.49
N HIS A 60 -15.86 -5.26 12.78
CA HIS A 60 -15.67 -4.53 14.04
C HIS A 60 -15.22 -3.11 13.80
N VAL A 61 -15.70 -2.20 14.63
CA VAL A 61 -15.30 -0.79 14.65
C VAL A 61 -14.59 -0.51 15.96
N ILE A 62 -13.28 -0.27 15.89
CA ILE A 62 -12.45 0.09 17.04
C ILE A 62 -11.44 1.18 16.65
N ASN A 63 -10.92 1.88 17.64
CA ASN A 63 -9.69 2.64 17.44
C ASN A 63 -8.50 1.69 17.43
N MET A 64 -7.99 1.34 16.25
CA MET A 64 -6.87 0.39 16.11
C MET A 64 -5.54 0.91 16.65
N THR A 65 -5.43 2.21 16.98
CA THR A 65 -4.25 2.77 17.68
C THR A 65 -4.30 2.55 19.19
N ASP A 66 -5.46 2.13 19.73
CA ASP A 66 -5.60 1.69 21.11
C ASP A 66 -5.15 0.22 21.22
N GLY A 67 -3.99 -0.01 21.80
CA GLY A 67 -3.41 -1.34 21.94
C GLY A 67 -4.23 -2.27 22.84
N ALA A 68 -4.94 -1.74 23.84
CA ALA A 68 -5.78 -2.55 24.72
C ALA A 68 -7.05 -3.03 23.99
N ALA A 69 -7.72 -2.14 23.27
CA ALA A 69 -8.87 -2.47 22.44
C ALA A 69 -8.51 -3.49 21.35
N LEU A 70 -7.35 -3.29 20.68
CA LEU A 70 -6.87 -4.21 19.66
C LEU A 70 -6.56 -5.60 20.24
N ALA A 71 -5.85 -5.68 21.36
CA ALA A 71 -5.52 -6.95 22.01
C ALA A 71 -6.78 -7.71 22.47
N ALA A 72 -7.76 -7.00 23.06
CA ALA A 72 -9.04 -7.59 23.48
C ALA A 72 -9.82 -8.18 22.29
N LEU A 73 -9.86 -7.47 21.16
CA LEU A 73 -10.53 -7.96 19.96
C LEU A 73 -9.83 -9.19 19.37
N ILE A 74 -8.50 -9.21 19.33
CA ILE A 74 -7.73 -10.38 18.88
C ILE A 74 -8.01 -11.58 19.77
N GLU A 75 -8.08 -11.39 21.09
CA GLU A 75 -8.41 -12.44 22.04
C GLU A 75 -9.86 -12.95 21.90
N GLN A 76 -10.80 -12.06 21.62
CA GLN A 76 -12.20 -12.43 21.37
C GLN A 76 -12.36 -13.27 20.10
N GLU A 77 -11.76 -12.85 18.99
CA GLU A 77 -11.95 -13.43 17.66
C GLU A 77 -11.06 -14.64 17.39
N GLN A 78 -9.90 -14.73 18.05
CA GLN A 78 -8.94 -15.82 17.89
C GLN A 78 -8.60 -16.08 16.39
N PRO A 79 -8.10 -15.08 15.63
CA PRO A 79 -7.74 -15.28 14.24
C PRO A 79 -6.48 -16.13 14.10
N ASP A 80 -6.40 -16.93 13.03
CA ASP A 80 -5.18 -17.65 12.67
C ASP A 80 -4.10 -16.72 12.13
N LEU A 81 -4.51 -15.66 11.41
CA LEU A 81 -3.64 -14.64 10.83
C LEU A 81 -4.20 -13.24 11.08
N ILE A 82 -3.30 -12.29 11.35
CA ILE A 82 -3.61 -10.86 11.43
C ILE A 82 -2.86 -10.14 10.30
N VAL A 83 -3.60 -9.40 9.50
CA VAL A 83 -3.08 -8.72 8.30
C VAL A 83 -3.27 -7.21 8.43
N PRO A 84 -2.22 -6.44 8.76
CA PRO A 84 -2.24 -4.98 8.73
C PRO A 84 -2.38 -4.45 7.29
N GLU A 85 -3.37 -3.58 7.07
CA GLU A 85 -3.67 -2.96 5.78
C GLU A 85 -3.55 -1.43 5.79
N ILE A 86 -3.39 -0.83 6.97
CA ILE A 86 -3.18 0.61 7.14
C ILE A 86 -2.07 0.88 8.15
N GLU A 87 -1.61 2.14 8.22
CA GLU A 87 -0.54 2.54 9.14
C GLU A 87 -1.04 2.89 10.55
N ALA A 88 -2.31 3.28 10.71
CA ALA A 88 -2.86 3.73 12.01
C ALA A 88 -3.27 2.54 12.90
N ILE A 89 -2.27 1.78 13.37
CA ILE A 89 -2.42 0.57 14.19
C ILE A 89 -1.44 0.63 15.35
N ALA A 90 -1.80 0.05 16.50
CA ALA A 90 -0.91 -0.14 17.64
C ALA A 90 0.11 -1.28 17.36
N THR A 91 1.08 -1.01 16.48
CA THR A 91 2.05 -2.02 16.02
C THR A 91 2.91 -2.59 17.12
N GLU A 92 3.24 -1.80 18.15
CA GLU A 92 3.96 -2.31 19.33
C GLU A 92 3.18 -3.40 20.07
N THR A 93 1.83 -3.27 20.11
CA THR A 93 0.97 -4.31 20.66
C THR A 93 1.03 -5.59 19.82
N LEU A 94 1.01 -5.46 18.49
CA LEU A 94 1.17 -6.61 17.59
C LEU A 94 2.53 -7.31 17.77
N VAL A 95 3.63 -6.55 17.92
CA VAL A 95 4.96 -7.10 18.20
C VAL A 95 4.95 -7.91 19.50
N LYS A 96 4.41 -7.35 20.59
CA LYS A 96 4.31 -8.05 21.89
C LYS A 96 3.47 -9.33 21.81
N LEU A 97 2.36 -9.31 21.07
CA LEU A 97 1.49 -10.47 20.90
C LEU A 97 2.17 -11.56 20.05
N GLU A 98 2.90 -11.18 19.01
CA GLU A 98 3.64 -12.11 18.15
C GLU A 98 4.81 -12.76 18.91
N GLU A 99 5.61 -11.97 19.64
CA GLU A 99 6.70 -12.46 20.49
C GLU A 99 6.21 -13.40 21.61
N ALA A 100 5.03 -13.13 22.15
CA ALA A 100 4.39 -13.99 23.13
C ALA A 100 3.74 -15.26 22.51
N GLY A 101 3.79 -15.43 21.19
CA GLY A 101 3.15 -16.53 20.47
C GLY A 101 1.62 -16.53 20.51
N ARG A 102 1.01 -15.36 20.82
CA ARG A 102 -0.46 -15.18 20.95
C ARG A 102 -1.12 -14.70 19.65
N ALA A 103 -0.33 -14.29 18.68
CA ALA A 103 -0.81 -13.84 17.37
C ALA A 103 0.21 -14.19 16.29
N ARG A 104 -0.25 -14.33 15.05
CA ARG A 104 0.58 -14.44 13.88
C ARG A 104 0.27 -13.28 12.94
N VAL A 105 1.18 -12.33 12.86
CA VAL A 105 1.03 -11.11 12.04
C VAL A 105 1.71 -11.32 10.68
N ILE A 106 1.10 -10.84 9.61
CA ILE A 106 1.57 -10.99 8.24
C ILE A 106 1.90 -9.62 7.63
N PRO A 107 3.05 -9.46 6.98
CA PRO A 107 4.12 -10.46 6.83
C PRO A 107 4.82 -10.77 8.15
N THR A 108 5.06 -9.79 9.02
CA THR A 108 5.48 -9.87 10.42
C THR A 108 5.06 -8.60 11.16
N ALA A 109 4.87 -8.68 12.48
CA ALA A 109 4.60 -7.48 13.30
C ALA A 109 5.76 -6.47 13.20
N ARG A 110 7.02 -6.95 13.14
CA ARG A 110 8.21 -6.11 12.93
C ARG A 110 8.15 -5.38 11.58
N ALA A 111 7.71 -6.03 10.50
CA ALA A 111 7.58 -5.38 9.19
C ALA A 111 6.56 -4.23 9.26
N ALA A 112 5.37 -4.46 9.85
CA ALA A 112 4.37 -3.43 10.05
C ALA A 112 4.91 -2.27 10.88
N TRP A 113 5.59 -2.55 11.99
CA TRP A 113 6.17 -1.53 12.89
C TRP A 113 7.25 -0.68 12.19
N LEU A 114 8.19 -1.30 11.47
CA LEU A 114 9.27 -0.58 10.78
C LEU A 114 8.76 0.30 9.63
N THR A 115 7.81 -0.20 8.86
CA THR A 115 7.34 0.51 7.66
C THR A 115 6.36 1.65 7.97
N MET A 116 5.72 1.60 9.15
CA MET A 116 4.91 2.72 9.64
C MET A 116 5.75 3.90 10.12
N ASN A 117 7.00 3.68 10.48
CA ASN A 117 7.95 4.66 10.97
C ASN A 117 9.01 4.92 9.89
N ARG A 118 8.97 6.09 9.23
CA ARG A 118 9.95 6.47 8.21
C ARG A 118 11.38 6.42 8.70
N GLU A 119 11.63 6.73 9.97
CA GLU A 119 12.97 6.60 10.55
C GLU A 119 13.41 5.13 10.56
N GLY A 120 12.56 4.24 11.04
CA GLY A 120 12.86 2.81 11.11
C GLY A 120 13.23 2.21 9.75
N ILE A 121 12.37 2.42 8.76
CA ILE A 121 12.62 1.86 7.42
C ILE A 121 13.77 2.55 6.69
N ARG A 122 13.97 3.87 6.88
CA ARG A 122 15.06 4.61 6.25
C ARG A 122 16.42 4.20 6.81
N ARG A 123 16.55 4.04 8.13
CA ARG A 123 17.76 3.52 8.75
C ARG A 123 18.03 2.06 8.37
N LEU A 124 16.99 1.24 8.29
CA LEU A 124 17.13 -0.12 7.79
C LEU A 124 17.73 -0.12 6.37
N ALA A 125 17.16 0.65 5.46
CA ALA A 125 17.62 0.69 4.07
C ALA A 125 19.03 1.29 3.94
N GLY A 126 19.25 2.48 4.49
CA GLY A 126 20.50 3.22 4.32
C GLY A 126 21.66 2.75 5.19
N GLU A 127 21.39 2.45 6.47
CA GLU A 127 22.46 2.14 7.45
C GLU A 127 22.71 0.63 7.57
N THR A 128 21.63 -0.17 7.68
CA THR A 128 21.75 -1.62 7.90
C THR A 128 22.03 -2.37 6.61
N LEU A 129 21.28 -2.06 5.54
CA LEU A 129 21.39 -2.75 4.25
C LEU A 129 22.31 -2.05 3.26
N SER A 130 22.80 -0.85 3.58
CA SER A 130 23.68 -0.03 2.75
C SER A 130 23.14 0.18 1.33
N LEU A 131 21.82 0.36 1.21
CA LEU A 131 21.16 0.62 -0.07
C LEU A 131 21.28 2.10 -0.45
N ALA A 132 21.27 2.38 -1.74
CA ALA A 132 21.14 3.74 -2.23
C ALA A 132 19.77 4.31 -1.83
N THR A 133 19.75 5.41 -1.11
CA THR A 133 18.57 6.18 -0.69
C THR A 133 18.83 7.67 -0.93
N SER A 134 17.79 8.51 -0.83
CA SER A 134 18.02 9.96 -0.68
C SER A 134 18.93 10.22 0.53
N PRO A 135 19.88 11.16 0.47
CA PRO A 135 20.55 11.65 1.68
C PRO A 135 19.52 12.16 2.67
N TYR A 136 19.64 11.83 3.95
CA TYR A 136 18.62 12.19 4.94
C TYR A 136 19.17 12.60 6.29
N ARG A 137 18.37 13.36 7.05
CA ARG A 137 18.57 13.70 8.46
C ARG A 137 17.22 13.74 9.16
N PHE A 138 17.23 13.57 10.48
CA PHE A 138 16.04 13.71 11.33
C PHE A 138 16.17 14.98 12.17
N ALA A 139 15.04 15.59 12.52
CA ALA A 139 14.98 16.79 13.35
C ALA A 139 13.75 16.74 14.26
N ASP A 140 13.94 17.15 15.51
CA ASP A 140 12.91 17.25 16.57
C ASP A 140 12.52 18.70 16.87
N SER A 141 13.22 19.66 16.27
CA SER A 141 12.94 21.10 16.41
C SER A 141 13.21 21.84 15.10
N LEU A 142 12.70 23.07 15.00
CA LEU A 142 12.95 23.94 13.85
C LEU A 142 14.45 24.29 13.70
N GLU A 143 15.17 24.42 14.80
CA GLU A 143 16.61 24.67 14.81
C GLU A 143 17.38 23.47 14.26
N GLU A 144 17.03 22.27 14.70
CA GLU A 144 17.61 21.04 14.17
C GLU A 144 17.27 20.84 12.69
N LEU A 145 16.03 21.19 12.28
CA LEU A 145 15.62 21.17 10.89
C LEU A 145 16.50 22.06 10.02
N LYS A 146 16.75 23.30 10.43
CA LYS A 146 17.64 24.24 9.73
C LYS A 146 19.06 23.66 9.62
N ALA A 147 19.61 23.15 10.70
CA ALA A 147 20.93 22.53 10.71
C ALA A 147 21.00 21.27 9.83
N ALA A 148 19.93 20.50 9.76
CA ALA A 148 19.83 19.34 8.87
C ALA A 148 19.79 19.76 7.40
N ILE A 149 19.05 20.81 7.06
CA ILE A 149 18.98 21.36 5.69
C ILE A 149 20.32 21.93 5.27
N ASP A 150 21.06 22.59 6.14
CA ASP A 150 22.42 23.08 5.85
C ASP A 150 23.38 21.96 5.40
N GLN A 151 23.16 20.73 5.92
CA GLN A 151 23.96 19.55 5.53
C GLN A 151 23.43 18.86 4.26
N ILE A 152 22.13 18.86 4.04
CA ILE A 152 21.48 18.19 2.91
C ILE A 152 21.52 19.08 1.66
N GLY A 153 21.29 20.37 1.81
CA GLY A 153 21.14 21.34 0.72
C GLY A 153 19.74 21.41 0.13
N PHE A 154 19.58 22.33 -0.82
CA PHE A 154 18.34 22.49 -1.60
C PHE A 154 18.51 21.93 -3.02
N PRO A 155 17.42 21.46 -3.66
CA PRO A 155 16.10 21.27 -3.08
C PRO A 155 16.06 20.06 -2.14
N CYS A 156 15.17 20.11 -1.13
CA CYS A 156 14.95 18.99 -0.23
C CYS A 156 13.47 18.77 0.07
N VAL A 157 13.14 17.61 0.65
CA VAL A 157 11.78 17.23 1.00
C VAL A 157 11.68 17.02 2.51
N ILE A 158 10.73 17.70 3.16
CA ILE A 158 10.45 17.58 4.58
C ILE A 158 9.19 16.74 4.74
N LYS A 159 9.23 15.71 5.60
CA LYS A 159 8.09 14.81 5.85
C LYS A 159 7.96 14.53 7.34
N PRO A 160 6.75 14.42 7.91
CA PRO A 160 6.58 13.82 9.24
C PRO A 160 7.09 12.37 9.25
N VAL A 161 7.71 11.93 10.35
CA VAL A 161 8.16 10.54 10.48
C VAL A 161 6.98 9.55 10.43
N MET A 162 5.83 9.95 10.97
CA MET A 162 4.62 9.14 11.03
C MET A 162 3.50 9.76 10.17
N SER A 163 3.54 9.58 8.86
CA SER A 163 2.47 10.02 7.94
C SER A 163 2.39 9.13 6.72
N SER A 164 1.28 9.19 5.97
CA SER A 164 1.08 8.50 4.70
C SER A 164 0.37 9.39 3.69
N SER A 165 0.38 8.99 2.42
CA SER A 165 -0.29 9.69 1.30
C SER A 165 0.13 11.15 1.19
N GLY A 166 1.41 11.47 1.38
CA GLY A 166 1.97 12.81 1.23
C GLY A 166 1.49 13.87 2.23
N LYS A 167 0.72 13.50 3.27
CA LYS A 167 0.26 14.46 4.28
C LYS A 167 1.43 15.03 5.08
N GLY A 168 1.48 16.36 5.19
CA GLY A 168 2.57 17.05 5.87
C GLY A 168 3.87 17.08 5.09
N GLN A 169 3.91 16.59 3.84
CA GLN A 169 5.10 16.59 3.00
C GLN A 169 5.22 17.90 2.21
N SER A 170 6.40 18.50 2.22
CA SER A 170 6.75 19.68 1.42
C SER A 170 8.09 19.48 0.72
N LYS A 171 8.14 19.76 -0.58
CA LYS A 171 9.41 20.04 -1.27
C LYS A 171 9.70 21.53 -1.10
N ILE A 172 10.91 21.86 -0.71
CA ILE A 172 11.35 23.24 -0.58
C ILE A 172 12.58 23.50 -1.45
N ASP A 173 12.62 24.66 -2.06
CA ASP A 173 13.67 25.09 -2.98
C ASP A 173 14.57 26.17 -2.38
N GLY A 174 14.21 26.74 -1.23
CA GLY A 174 14.97 27.80 -0.54
C GLY A 174 14.65 27.97 0.94
N PRO A 175 15.48 28.78 1.64
CA PRO A 175 15.39 28.95 3.10
C PRO A 175 14.10 29.61 3.58
N ASP A 176 13.46 30.44 2.75
CA ASP A 176 12.24 31.16 3.11
C ASP A 176 11.02 30.22 3.28
N GLU A 177 11.11 28.97 2.78
CA GLU A 177 10.04 27.98 2.85
C GLU A 177 10.13 27.06 4.08
N ILE A 178 11.25 27.08 4.83
CA ILE A 178 11.54 26.13 5.92
C ILE A 178 10.48 26.16 7.00
N GLU A 179 10.14 27.37 7.50
CA GLU A 179 9.21 27.52 8.62
C GLU A 179 7.77 27.09 8.24
N ALA A 180 7.34 27.42 7.04
CA ALA A 180 6.05 26.95 6.52
C ALA A 180 5.99 25.43 6.37
N ALA A 181 7.06 24.83 5.87
CA ALA A 181 7.17 23.37 5.72
C ALA A 181 7.20 22.63 7.07
N TRP A 182 7.92 23.19 8.08
CA TRP A 182 7.91 22.68 9.45
C TRP A 182 6.50 22.66 10.04
N ASN A 183 5.81 23.80 9.97
CA ASN A 183 4.44 23.94 10.51
C ASN A 183 3.46 22.99 9.80
N TYR A 184 3.59 22.83 8.49
CA TYR A 184 2.77 21.89 7.73
C TYR A 184 3.06 20.43 8.08
N ALA A 185 4.32 20.08 8.29
CA ALA A 185 4.72 18.74 8.72
C ALA A 185 4.19 18.43 10.14
N ALA A 186 4.29 19.37 11.07
CA ALA A 186 3.76 19.23 12.43
C ALA A 186 2.24 19.01 12.44
N ALA A 187 1.50 19.72 11.59
CA ALA A 187 0.04 19.56 11.45
C ALA A 187 -0.38 18.28 10.72
N GLY A 188 0.50 17.68 9.89
CA GLY A 188 0.18 16.55 9.01
C GLY A 188 0.47 15.17 9.61
N GLY A 189 1.13 15.08 10.75
CA GLY A 189 1.46 13.82 11.43
C GLY A 189 0.23 13.06 11.91
N ARG A 190 0.22 11.74 11.79
CA ARG A 190 -0.86 10.88 12.33
C ARG A 190 -0.73 10.61 13.83
N VAL A 191 0.47 10.74 14.35
CA VAL A 191 0.81 10.67 15.77
C VAL A 191 1.65 11.91 16.05
N ASP A 192 1.34 12.60 17.13
CA ASP A 192 2.04 13.84 17.54
C ASP A 192 3.44 13.50 18.05
N SER A 193 4.37 13.25 17.14
CA SER A 193 5.77 12.96 17.47
C SER A 193 6.66 14.19 17.36
N GLY A 194 6.18 15.26 16.71
CA GLY A 194 6.98 16.48 16.44
C GLY A 194 8.23 16.24 15.57
N ARG A 195 8.55 14.98 15.24
CA ARG A 195 9.77 14.56 14.53
C ARG A 195 9.56 14.51 13.03
N VAL A 196 10.50 15.09 12.29
CA VAL A 196 10.50 15.10 10.82
C VAL A 196 11.76 14.44 10.25
N ILE A 197 11.66 13.98 9.00
CA ILE A 197 12.80 13.62 8.16
C ILE A 197 12.99 14.71 7.09
N VAL A 198 14.24 15.10 6.86
CA VAL A 198 14.67 15.89 5.70
C VAL A 198 15.38 14.97 4.75
N GLU A 199 14.94 14.93 3.51
CA GLU A 199 15.53 14.12 2.44
C GLU A 199 16.00 15.02 1.29
N GLY A 200 17.24 14.82 0.82
CA GLY A 200 17.70 15.46 -0.40
C GLY A 200 16.81 15.04 -1.58
N PHE A 201 16.45 16.00 -2.41
CA PHE A 201 15.64 15.72 -3.58
C PHE A 201 16.44 14.90 -4.61
N ILE A 202 15.89 13.78 -5.04
CA ILE A 202 16.45 12.99 -6.13
C ILE A 202 15.85 13.50 -7.44
N ASP A 203 16.70 13.97 -8.34
CA ASP A 203 16.33 14.30 -9.71
C ASP A 203 16.24 13.01 -10.53
N PHE A 204 15.06 12.37 -10.52
CA PHE A 204 14.80 11.09 -11.17
C PHE A 204 14.05 11.27 -12.49
N ASP A 205 14.22 10.29 -13.40
CA ASP A 205 13.50 10.26 -14.68
C ASP A 205 12.04 9.78 -14.45
N TYR A 206 11.87 8.78 -13.56
CA TYR A 206 10.56 8.23 -13.18
C TYR A 206 10.64 7.50 -11.85
N GLU A 207 9.47 7.32 -11.25
CA GLU A 207 9.25 6.49 -10.07
C GLU A 207 8.48 5.23 -10.46
N ILE A 208 8.82 4.09 -9.86
CA ILE A 208 8.08 2.83 -10.03
C ILE A 208 7.68 2.25 -8.70
N THR A 209 6.60 1.46 -8.72
CA THR A 209 6.31 0.46 -7.69
C THR A 209 6.69 -0.92 -8.22
N LEU A 210 7.56 -1.62 -7.50
CA LEU A 210 7.89 -3.01 -7.76
C LEU A 210 7.21 -3.91 -6.75
N LEU A 211 6.10 -4.53 -7.17
CA LEU A 211 5.41 -5.51 -6.33
C LEU A 211 6.29 -6.76 -6.17
N THR A 212 6.63 -7.04 -4.93
CA THR A 212 7.54 -8.10 -4.52
C THR A 212 6.80 -9.09 -3.63
N VAL A 213 6.78 -10.36 -4.00
CA VAL A 213 6.00 -11.39 -3.31
C VAL A 213 6.92 -12.39 -2.66
N ARG A 214 6.79 -12.57 -1.34
CA ARG A 214 7.45 -13.62 -0.58
C ARG A 214 6.45 -14.76 -0.36
N SER A 215 6.73 -15.91 -0.95
CA SER A 215 5.85 -17.09 -0.94
C SER A 215 6.64 -18.37 -0.70
N LEU A 216 5.97 -19.51 -0.61
CA LEU A 216 6.63 -20.80 -0.45
C LEU A 216 6.77 -21.50 -1.81
N ASN A 217 7.93 -22.13 -2.04
CA ASN A 217 8.14 -23.05 -3.15
C ASN A 217 7.59 -24.44 -2.81
N GLU A 218 7.71 -25.40 -3.72
CA GLU A 218 7.26 -26.78 -3.56
C GLU A 218 7.92 -27.49 -2.36
N ASN A 219 9.16 -27.13 -2.04
CA ASN A 219 9.88 -27.64 -0.88
C ASN A 219 9.47 -26.93 0.43
N GLY A 220 8.63 -25.87 0.32
CA GLY A 220 8.19 -25.00 1.41
C GLY A 220 9.29 -24.06 1.90
N ASP A 221 10.29 -23.76 1.11
CA ASP A 221 11.25 -22.70 1.36
C ASP A 221 10.67 -21.36 0.90
N THR A 222 11.03 -20.29 1.59
CA THR A 222 10.60 -18.94 1.18
C THR A 222 11.37 -18.51 -0.06
N ILE A 223 10.64 -18.12 -1.08
CA ILE A 223 11.18 -17.53 -2.31
C ILE A 223 10.64 -16.12 -2.50
N THR A 224 11.42 -15.30 -3.20
CA THR A 224 11.03 -13.92 -3.56
C THR A 224 10.78 -13.84 -5.08
N SER A 225 9.57 -13.48 -5.46
CA SER A 225 9.14 -13.29 -6.84
C SER A 225 8.79 -11.82 -7.08
N PHE A 226 8.94 -11.35 -8.32
CA PHE A 226 8.67 -9.96 -8.69
C PHE A 226 7.60 -9.92 -9.77
N CYS A 227 6.69 -8.96 -9.67
CA CYS A 227 5.84 -8.56 -10.78
C CYS A 227 6.63 -7.67 -11.75
N ASP A 228 6.09 -7.43 -12.93
CA ASP A 228 6.65 -6.39 -13.80
C ASP A 228 6.49 -5.00 -13.14
N PRO A 229 7.41 -4.06 -13.38
CA PRO A 229 7.36 -2.73 -12.79
C PRO A 229 6.06 -2.00 -13.12
N ILE A 230 5.54 -1.27 -12.14
CA ILE A 230 4.37 -0.41 -12.29
C ILE A 230 4.83 1.04 -12.32
N GLY A 231 4.56 1.73 -13.44
CA GLY A 231 4.70 3.17 -13.51
C GLY A 231 3.44 3.84 -13.00
N HIS A 232 3.58 5.04 -12.42
CA HIS A 232 2.45 5.77 -11.88
C HIS A 232 2.64 7.29 -11.97
N VAL A 233 1.55 8.02 -11.82
CA VAL A 233 1.53 9.47 -11.66
C VAL A 233 0.93 9.79 -10.32
N GLN A 234 1.63 10.63 -9.56
CA GLN A 234 1.15 11.24 -8.33
C GLN A 234 0.92 12.73 -8.54
N VAL A 235 -0.14 13.27 -7.94
CA VAL A 235 -0.42 14.70 -7.92
C VAL A 235 -0.59 15.15 -6.48
N LYS A 236 0.33 15.97 -5.97
CA LYS A 236 0.37 16.40 -4.57
C LYS A 236 0.39 15.23 -3.58
N GLY A 237 1.15 14.17 -3.90
CA GLY A 237 1.28 12.96 -3.10
C GLY A 237 0.12 11.95 -3.19
N ASP A 238 -0.93 12.26 -3.96
CA ASP A 238 -2.01 11.31 -4.23
C ASP A 238 -1.80 10.60 -5.56
N TYR A 239 -1.91 9.28 -5.56
CA TYR A 239 -1.97 8.46 -6.75
C TYR A 239 -3.18 8.83 -7.63
N VAL A 240 -2.97 9.01 -8.92
CA VAL A 240 -4.03 9.35 -9.89
C VAL A 240 -4.11 8.39 -11.07
N GLU A 241 -3.03 7.76 -11.45
CA GLU A 241 -2.92 6.83 -12.58
C GLU A 241 -1.77 5.85 -12.34
N SER A 242 -1.94 4.58 -12.75
CA SER A 242 -0.84 3.63 -12.86
C SER A 242 -0.97 2.77 -14.13
N TRP A 243 0.13 2.17 -14.56
CA TRP A 243 0.18 1.28 -15.71
C TRP A 243 1.24 0.21 -15.54
N GLN A 244 1.03 -0.92 -16.20
CA GLN A 244 1.94 -2.07 -16.19
C GLN A 244 1.94 -2.78 -17.55
N PRO A 245 3.14 -3.18 -18.08
CA PRO A 245 4.45 -2.98 -17.48
C PRO A 245 4.99 -1.58 -17.73
N HIS A 246 5.82 -1.04 -16.81
CA HIS A 246 6.63 0.13 -17.07
C HIS A 246 7.96 -0.30 -17.68
N PRO A 247 8.35 0.21 -18.88
CA PRO A 247 9.62 -0.16 -19.50
C PRO A 247 10.81 0.40 -18.70
N MET A 248 11.82 -0.44 -18.47
CA MET A 248 13.05 -0.07 -17.78
C MET A 248 14.27 -0.61 -18.50
N PRO A 249 15.45 0.06 -18.44
CA PRO A 249 16.71 -0.56 -18.79
C PRO A 249 16.94 -1.82 -17.97
N SER A 250 17.48 -2.88 -18.58
CA SER A 250 17.71 -4.16 -17.90
C SER A 250 18.59 -4.02 -16.65
N ALA A 251 19.65 -3.19 -16.73
CA ALA A 251 20.53 -2.92 -15.59
C ALA A 251 19.78 -2.24 -14.42
N ALA A 252 18.89 -1.28 -14.70
CA ALA A 252 18.05 -0.65 -13.69
C ALA A 252 17.06 -1.64 -13.07
N LEU A 253 16.43 -2.51 -13.88
CA LEU A 253 15.49 -3.52 -13.41
C LEU A 253 16.17 -4.53 -12.46
N GLU A 254 17.37 -5.00 -12.80
CA GLU A 254 18.12 -5.92 -11.92
C GLU A 254 18.49 -5.26 -10.59
N LYS A 255 18.91 -3.99 -10.58
CA LYS A 255 19.15 -3.22 -9.36
C LYS A 255 17.88 -3.02 -8.54
N ALA A 256 16.77 -2.70 -9.19
CA ALA A 256 15.47 -2.56 -8.55
C ALA A 256 15.05 -3.86 -7.82
N ARG A 257 15.20 -5.01 -8.49
CA ARG A 257 14.94 -6.33 -7.92
C ARG A 257 15.88 -6.67 -6.76
N ASP A 258 17.17 -6.33 -6.86
CA ASP A 258 18.14 -6.56 -5.78
C ASP A 258 17.80 -5.75 -4.53
N ILE A 259 17.48 -4.45 -4.69
CA ILE A 259 17.03 -3.58 -3.60
C ILE A 259 15.76 -4.15 -2.96
N ALA A 260 14.75 -4.46 -3.76
CA ALA A 260 13.47 -4.97 -3.27
C ALA A 260 13.64 -6.32 -2.54
N ARG A 261 14.48 -7.21 -3.06
CA ARG A 261 14.81 -8.49 -2.41
C ARG A 261 15.42 -8.25 -1.04
N LYS A 262 16.49 -7.47 -0.95
CA LYS A 262 17.21 -7.20 0.31
C LYS A 262 16.29 -6.62 1.38
N VAL A 263 15.47 -5.64 1.03
CA VAL A 263 14.52 -5.01 1.96
C VAL A 263 13.48 -6.02 2.44
N THR A 264 12.81 -6.71 1.52
CA THR A 264 11.71 -7.62 1.87
C THR A 264 12.20 -8.88 2.59
N GLU A 265 13.39 -9.39 2.26
CA GLU A 265 14.02 -10.49 3.01
C GLU A 265 14.36 -10.10 4.44
N ASN A 266 14.85 -8.89 4.66
CA ASN A 266 15.12 -8.39 6.01
C ASN A 266 13.84 -8.16 6.82
N LEU A 267 12.79 -7.63 6.20
CA LEU A 267 11.47 -7.48 6.85
C LEU A 267 10.85 -8.82 7.22
N GLY A 268 11.14 -9.86 6.44
CA GLY A 268 10.74 -11.24 6.72
C GLY A 268 9.27 -11.54 6.37
N GLY A 269 8.83 -12.73 6.77
CA GLY A 269 7.45 -13.20 6.58
C GLY A 269 7.08 -13.57 5.15
N LEU A 270 5.80 -13.87 4.95
CA LEU A 270 5.16 -14.17 3.67
C LEU A 270 4.15 -13.07 3.34
N GLY A 271 3.96 -12.77 2.06
CA GLY A 271 3.01 -11.76 1.62
C GLY A 271 3.54 -10.94 0.45
N LEU A 272 2.79 -9.92 0.10
CA LEU A 272 3.14 -8.97 -0.95
C LEU A 272 3.68 -7.69 -0.32
N PHE A 273 4.66 -7.09 -0.96
CA PHE A 273 5.27 -5.81 -0.61
C PHE A 273 5.25 -4.90 -1.82
N GLY A 274 4.76 -3.67 -1.65
CA GLY A 274 4.90 -2.60 -2.62
C GLY A 274 6.19 -1.83 -2.36
N VAL A 275 7.21 -2.01 -3.20
CA VAL A 275 8.50 -1.31 -3.06
C VAL A 275 8.56 -0.15 -4.04
N GLU A 276 8.67 1.07 -3.53
CA GLU A 276 8.78 2.29 -4.33
C GLU A 276 10.24 2.66 -4.55
N LEU A 277 10.58 2.97 -5.80
CA LEU A 277 11.96 3.18 -6.24
C LEU A 277 12.02 4.37 -7.20
N PHE A 278 13.00 5.27 -7.00
CA PHE A 278 13.35 6.30 -7.95
C PHE A 278 14.37 5.76 -8.95
N VAL A 279 14.24 6.12 -10.21
CA VAL A 279 15.10 5.65 -11.30
C VAL A 279 15.60 6.81 -12.14
N LYS A 280 16.92 6.86 -12.42
CA LYS A 280 17.54 7.76 -13.37
C LYS A 280 18.59 7.00 -14.18
N GLY A 281 18.32 6.82 -15.47
CA GLY A 281 19.14 5.93 -16.31
C GLY A 281 19.26 4.54 -15.68
N ASP A 282 20.48 4.11 -15.37
CA ASP A 282 20.74 2.83 -14.68
C ASP A 282 20.84 2.95 -13.14
N MET A 283 20.67 4.14 -12.59
CA MET A 283 20.69 4.37 -11.13
C MET A 283 19.30 4.13 -10.54
N VAL A 284 19.27 3.48 -9.38
CA VAL A 284 18.03 3.16 -8.66
C VAL A 284 18.24 3.46 -7.18
N TRP A 285 17.28 4.17 -6.58
CA TRP A 285 17.27 4.50 -5.15
C TRP A 285 16.00 3.94 -4.50
N PHE A 286 16.17 3.40 -3.30
CA PHE A 286 15.04 3.02 -2.46
C PHE A 286 14.32 4.27 -1.94
N SER A 287 13.01 4.32 -2.15
CA SER A 287 12.12 5.37 -1.63
C SER A 287 11.35 4.90 -0.41
N GLU A 288 10.45 3.95 -0.57
CA GLU A 288 9.57 3.45 0.49
C GLU A 288 9.20 1.98 0.26
N VAL A 289 8.66 1.31 1.29
CA VAL A 289 8.06 -0.01 1.16
C VAL A 289 6.82 -0.14 2.03
N SER A 290 5.77 -0.69 1.45
CA SER A 290 4.53 -1.10 2.13
C SER A 290 4.49 -2.62 2.23
N PRO A 291 4.35 -3.23 3.43
CA PRO A 291 4.30 -4.68 3.61
C PRO A 291 2.88 -5.22 3.36
N ARG A 292 2.24 -4.76 2.30
CA ARG A 292 0.84 -5.01 1.93
C ARG A 292 0.58 -4.59 0.47
N PRO A 293 -0.61 -4.86 -0.11
CA PRO A 293 -1.05 -4.31 -1.38
C PRO A 293 -0.92 -2.79 -1.44
N HIS A 294 -0.60 -2.27 -2.61
CA HIS A 294 -0.31 -0.86 -2.87
C HIS A 294 -1.32 -0.27 -3.85
N ASP A 295 -1.78 0.99 -3.65
CA ASP A 295 -2.80 1.59 -4.52
C ASP A 295 -2.39 1.64 -6.01
N THR A 296 -1.11 1.80 -6.33
CA THR A 296 -0.63 1.70 -7.71
C THR A 296 -0.82 0.30 -8.29
N GLY A 297 -0.85 -0.72 -7.45
CA GLY A 297 -1.01 -2.13 -7.82
C GLY A 297 -2.44 -2.51 -8.22
N MET A 298 -3.44 -1.63 -8.05
CA MET A 298 -4.80 -1.88 -8.56
C MET A 298 -4.82 -2.20 -10.05
N VAL A 299 -3.86 -1.72 -10.83
CA VAL A 299 -3.72 -2.06 -12.26
C VAL A 299 -3.57 -3.56 -12.49
N THR A 300 -3.03 -4.30 -11.53
CA THR A 300 -2.83 -5.76 -11.64
C THR A 300 -4.13 -6.55 -11.80
N MET A 301 -5.28 -5.96 -11.42
CA MET A 301 -6.59 -6.58 -11.63
C MET A 301 -6.93 -6.79 -13.12
N VAL A 302 -6.29 -6.05 -14.04
CA VAL A 302 -6.46 -6.21 -15.49
C VAL A 302 -5.19 -6.61 -16.21
N SER A 303 -4.02 -6.35 -15.64
CA SER A 303 -2.72 -6.58 -16.30
C SER A 303 -2.08 -7.93 -15.98
N GLN A 304 -2.42 -8.58 -14.86
CA GLN A 304 -1.78 -9.82 -14.41
C GLN A 304 -2.71 -11.03 -14.42
N VAL A 305 -2.12 -12.23 -14.35
CA VAL A 305 -2.84 -13.49 -14.17
C VAL A 305 -3.45 -13.56 -12.77
N GLN A 306 -2.72 -13.10 -11.76
CA GLN A 306 -3.18 -12.91 -10.39
C GLN A 306 -2.96 -11.46 -10.00
N SER A 307 -4.01 -10.80 -9.55
CA SER A 307 -3.92 -9.44 -9.02
C SER A 307 -3.04 -9.41 -7.77
N GLU A 308 -2.54 -8.24 -7.40
CA GLU A 308 -1.78 -8.07 -6.16
C GLU A 308 -2.53 -8.59 -4.92
N PHE A 309 -3.84 -8.47 -4.91
CA PHE A 309 -4.71 -8.96 -3.84
C PHE A 309 -4.74 -10.49 -3.78
N GLU A 310 -4.83 -11.16 -4.93
CA GLU A 310 -4.76 -12.61 -5.05
C GLU A 310 -3.37 -13.14 -4.72
N LEU A 311 -2.32 -12.43 -5.15
CA LEU A 311 -0.93 -12.74 -4.80
C LEU A 311 -0.73 -12.64 -3.28
N HIS A 312 -1.21 -11.56 -2.65
CA HIS A 312 -1.13 -11.38 -1.20
C HIS A 312 -1.88 -12.47 -0.46
N ALA A 313 -3.17 -12.69 -0.80
CA ALA A 313 -4.00 -13.72 -0.18
C ALA A 313 -3.38 -15.11 -0.26
N LYS A 314 -2.85 -15.50 -1.42
CA LYS A 314 -2.17 -16.79 -1.61
C LYS A 314 -0.88 -16.88 -0.82
N ALA A 315 -0.03 -15.86 -0.90
CA ALA A 315 1.27 -15.85 -0.22
C ALA A 315 1.13 -15.99 1.30
N ILE A 316 0.22 -15.24 1.92
CA ILE A 316 -0.01 -15.30 3.38
C ILE A 316 -0.53 -16.65 3.85
N LEU A 317 -1.25 -17.36 2.99
CA LEU A 317 -1.75 -18.72 3.24
C LEU A 317 -0.70 -19.80 2.93
N GLY A 318 0.47 -19.41 2.43
CA GLY A 318 1.53 -20.32 2.02
C GLY A 318 1.28 -21.04 0.69
N LEU A 319 0.32 -20.56 -0.11
CA LEU A 319 -0.05 -21.13 -1.40
C LEU A 319 0.89 -20.64 -2.51
N PRO A 320 1.02 -21.38 -3.63
CA PRO A 320 1.79 -20.96 -4.80
C PRO A 320 1.23 -19.70 -5.44
N VAL A 321 2.12 -18.84 -5.94
CA VAL A 321 1.79 -17.59 -6.61
C VAL A 321 2.27 -17.59 -8.06
N ASN A 322 1.60 -16.78 -8.91
CA ASN A 322 1.97 -16.56 -10.29
C ASN A 322 1.95 -15.06 -10.59
N THR A 323 3.14 -14.47 -10.76
CA THR A 323 3.34 -13.02 -11.01
C THR A 323 3.31 -12.66 -12.49
N ALA A 324 2.93 -13.58 -13.38
CA ALA A 324 2.98 -13.36 -14.82
C ALA A 324 2.03 -12.26 -15.28
N LEU A 325 2.52 -11.42 -16.18
CA LEU A 325 1.73 -10.46 -16.92
C LEU A 325 0.74 -11.18 -17.86
N ARG A 326 -0.47 -10.65 -17.99
CA ARG A 326 -1.48 -11.12 -18.95
C ARG A 326 -1.53 -10.21 -20.17
N SER A 327 -1.57 -8.92 -19.95
CA SER A 327 -1.63 -7.89 -21.00
C SER A 327 -1.18 -6.54 -20.43
N PRO A 328 -0.77 -5.59 -21.27
CA PRO A 328 -0.64 -4.21 -20.82
C PRO A 328 -1.95 -3.72 -20.20
N GLY A 329 -1.84 -3.04 -19.07
CA GLY A 329 -3.00 -2.53 -18.34
C GLY A 329 -2.73 -1.14 -17.77
N ALA A 330 -3.80 -0.43 -17.43
CA ALA A 330 -3.75 0.84 -16.73
C ALA A 330 -4.94 1.01 -15.80
N SER A 331 -4.77 1.89 -14.82
CA SER A 331 -5.82 2.32 -13.90
C SER A 331 -5.88 3.86 -13.83
N ALA A 332 -7.07 4.41 -13.60
CA ALA A 332 -7.29 5.83 -13.41
C ALA A 332 -8.32 6.05 -12.31
N VAL A 333 -8.05 6.99 -11.40
CA VAL A 333 -8.87 7.24 -10.21
C VAL A 333 -10.19 7.94 -10.56
N ILE A 334 -11.26 7.53 -9.89
CA ILE A 334 -12.58 8.19 -9.88
C ILE A 334 -12.71 8.90 -8.53
N TYR A 335 -12.82 10.25 -8.56
CA TYR A 335 -12.93 11.08 -7.37
C TYR A 335 -14.39 11.36 -6.99
N GLY A 336 -14.61 11.67 -5.69
CA GLY A 336 -15.95 11.90 -5.14
C GLY A 336 -16.62 13.23 -5.57
N GLN A 337 -15.85 14.29 -5.76
CA GLN A 337 -16.26 15.63 -6.21
C GLN A 337 -17.23 16.37 -5.27
N HIS A 338 -18.02 15.69 -4.46
CA HIS A 338 -19.04 16.25 -3.57
C HIS A 338 -18.78 15.88 -2.10
N ASP A 339 -18.99 16.83 -1.20
CA ASP A 339 -19.01 16.59 0.24
C ASP A 339 -20.38 16.06 0.64
N ALA A 340 -20.51 14.72 0.66
CA ALA A 340 -21.79 14.05 0.90
C ALA A 340 -21.61 12.62 1.45
N ARG A 341 -22.67 12.07 1.99
CA ARG A 341 -22.76 10.64 2.36
C ARG A 341 -23.63 9.90 1.35
N GLY A 342 -23.27 8.65 1.04
CA GLY A 342 -24.07 7.78 0.21
C GLY A 342 -24.26 8.28 -1.23
N ILE A 343 -23.19 8.83 -1.85
CA ILE A 343 -23.25 9.25 -3.26
C ILE A 343 -23.57 8.11 -4.20
N ALA A 344 -24.19 8.42 -5.32
CA ALA A 344 -24.38 7.52 -6.45
C ALA A 344 -23.42 7.85 -7.59
N PHE A 345 -23.42 7.02 -8.63
CA PHE A 345 -22.54 7.18 -9.80
C PHE A 345 -23.31 6.99 -11.09
N ASP A 346 -23.34 8.03 -11.93
CA ASP A 346 -23.82 7.96 -13.29
C ASP A 346 -22.70 7.59 -14.27
N GLY A 347 -23.04 7.18 -15.48
CA GLY A 347 -22.08 6.93 -16.55
C GLY A 347 -21.30 5.62 -16.47
N VAL A 348 -21.62 4.74 -15.53
CA VAL A 348 -20.93 3.45 -15.36
C VAL A 348 -21.12 2.55 -16.59
N ALA A 349 -22.33 2.51 -17.15
CA ALA A 349 -22.60 1.75 -18.35
C ALA A 349 -21.82 2.26 -19.57
N GLU A 350 -21.67 3.57 -19.71
CA GLU A 350 -20.89 4.22 -20.75
C GLU A 350 -19.39 3.94 -20.60
N ALA A 351 -18.89 3.93 -19.37
CA ALA A 351 -17.52 3.56 -19.08
C ALA A 351 -17.22 2.11 -19.46
N LEU A 352 -18.12 1.19 -19.13
CA LEU A 352 -17.97 -0.23 -19.44
C LEU A 352 -18.13 -0.59 -20.93
N ARG A 353 -18.63 0.32 -21.79
CA ARG A 353 -18.62 0.16 -23.26
C ARG A 353 -17.24 0.42 -23.87
N ILE A 354 -16.31 1.01 -23.13
CA ILE A 354 -14.94 1.22 -23.62
C ILE A 354 -14.25 -0.15 -23.67
N PRO A 355 -13.66 -0.55 -24.81
CA PRO A 355 -13.05 -1.87 -24.97
C PRO A 355 -11.97 -2.14 -23.92
N GLY A 356 -12.08 -3.28 -23.22
CA GLY A 356 -11.15 -3.70 -22.19
C GLY A 356 -11.24 -2.93 -20.87
N ALA A 357 -12.26 -2.05 -20.72
CA ALA A 357 -12.48 -1.31 -19.49
C ALA A 357 -13.23 -2.14 -18.43
N ASP A 358 -12.92 -1.90 -17.19
CA ASP A 358 -13.62 -2.39 -16.01
C ASP A 358 -13.66 -1.29 -14.94
N ILE A 359 -14.61 -1.36 -13.99
CA ILE A 359 -14.81 -0.34 -12.96
C ILE A 359 -14.84 -1.00 -11.59
N ARG A 360 -14.15 -0.38 -10.63
CA ARG A 360 -14.29 -0.69 -9.20
C ARG A 360 -14.81 0.53 -8.47
N LEU A 361 -16.04 0.49 -7.98
CA LEU A 361 -16.58 1.47 -7.04
C LEU A 361 -16.32 0.96 -5.62
N PHE A 362 -15.63 1.75 -4.83
CA PHE A 362 -15.12 1.29 -3.54
C PHE A 362 -16.22 1.09 -2.48
N GLY A 363 -17.32 1.83 -2.59
CA GLY A 363 -18.41 1.77 -1.62
C GLY A 363 -18.11 2.54 -0.31
N LYS A 364 -17.22 3.54 -0.36
CA LYS A 364 -16.97 4.41 0.81
C LYS A 364 -18.23 5.17 1.20
N PRO A 365 -18.61 5.20 2.50
CA PRO A 365 -19.87 5.83 2.94
C PRO A 365 -19.85 7.33 2.83
N GLU A 366 -18.68 7.96 2.86
CA GLU A 366 -18.52 9.42 2.75
C GLU A 366 -17.72 9.77 1.50
N SER A 367 -18.03 10.92 0.93
CA SER A 367 -17.36 11.51 -0.24
C SER A 367 -16.91 12.92 0.07
N PHE A 368 -15.81 13.34 -0.52
CA PHE A 368 -15.36 14.73 -0.62
C PHE A 368 -14.56 14.93 -1.92
N ALA A 369 -14.31 16.19 -2.28
CA ALA A 369 -13.82 16.56 -3.61
C ALA A 369 -12.66 15.70 -4.14
N ARG A 370 -11.66 15.41 -3.31
CA ARG A 370 -10.47 14.61 -3.71
C ARG A 370 -10.44 13.20 -3.12
N ARG A 371 -11.52 12.74 -2.51
CA ARG A 371 -11.57 11.35 -2.04
C ARG A 371 -11.66 10.39 -3.22
N ARG A 372 -10.77 9.43 -3.27
CA ARG A 372 -10.84 8.33 -4.23
C ARG A 372 -12.04 7.45 -3.89
N MET A 373 -13.02 7.39 -4.78
CA MET A 373 -14.29 6.67 -4.62
C MET A 373 -14.37 5.44 -5.50
N GLY A 374 -13.47 5.33 -6.49
CA GLY A 374 -13.38 4.21 -7.39
C GLY A 374 -12.12 4.28 -8.24
N VAL A 375 -11.96 3.28 -9.06
CA VAL A 375 -10.92 3.21 -10.10
C VAL A 375 -11.50 2.62 -11.36
N ALA A 376 -11.18 3.24 -12.50
CA ALA A 376 -11.37 2.65 -13.81
C ALA A 376 -10.10 1.91 -14.21
N LEU A 377 -10.26 0.70 -14.68
CA LEU A 377 -9.22 -0.19 -15.15
C LEU A 377 -9.38 -0.38 -16.66
N ALA A 378 -8.29 -0.54 -17.38
CA ALA A 378 -8.40 -0.95 -18.79
C ALA A 378 -7.19 -1.75 -19.25
N SER A 379 -7.40 -2.73 -20.11
CA SER A 379 -6.37 -3.43 -20.86
C SER A 379 -6.27 -2.90 -22.30
N GLY A 380 -5.12 -3.14 -22.93
CA GLY A 380 -4.88 -2.75 -24.33
C GLY A 380 -3.72 -3.52 -24.94
N ASP A 381 -3.53 -3.36 -26.24
CA ASP A 381 -2.40 -3.95 -26.97
C ASP A 381 -1.07 -3.26 -26.61
N SER A 382 -1.16 -2.07 -26.05
CA SER A 382 -0.03 -1.29 -25.51
C SER A 382 -0.42 -0.59 -24.22
N VAL A 383 0.56 -0.23 -23.42
CA VAL A 383 0.39 0.58 -22.20
C VAL A 383 -0.29 1.91 -22.53
N GLU A 384 0.10 2.57 -23.61
CA GLU A 384 -0.51 3.84 -24.03
C GLU A 384 -1.99 3.69 -24.32
N THR A 385 -2.38 2.66 -25.06
CA THR A 385 -3.81 2.34 -25.34
C THR A 385 -4.58 2.08 -24.04
N ALA A 386 -3.99 1.29 -23.13
CA ALA A 386 -4.60 1.01 -21.83
C ALA A 386 -4.81 2.29 -21.00
N ARG A 387 -3.80 3.17 -20.94
CA ARG A 387 -3.86 4.45 -20.23
C ARG A 387 -4.95 5.37 -20.78
N ILE A 388 -5.03 5.51 -22.11
CA ILE A 388 -6.09 6.30 -22.76
C ILE A 388 -7.46 5.76 -22.38
N ARG A 389 -7.67 4.44 -22.49
CA ARG A 389 -8.95 3.78 -22.18
C ARG A 389 -9.34 3.94 -20.70
N ALA A 390 -8.41 3.73 -19.76
CA ALA A 390 -8.67 3.88 -18.33
C ALA A 390 -9.10 5.32 -17.99
N LYS A 391 -8.41 6.33 -18.53
CA LYS A 391 -8.79 7.74 -18.35
C LYS A 391 -10.15 8.07 -18.95
N GLN A 392 -10.43 7.56 -20.16
CA GLN A 392 -11.73 7.74 -20.79
C GLN A 392 -12.85 7.10 -19.97
N ALA A 393 -12.62 5.90 -19.42
CA ALA A 393 -13.58 5.21 -18.56
C ALA A 393 -13.80 5.98 -17.25
N ALA A 394 -12.74 6.41 -16.57
CA ALA A 394 -12.84 7.20 -15.35
C ALA A 394 -13.60 8.52 -15.60
N ALA A 395 -13.36 9.17 -16.74
CA ALA A 395 -14.04 10.43 -17.10
C ALA A 395 -15.53 10.27 -17.38
N LYS A 396 -16.01 9.04 -17.70
CA LYS A 396 -17.45 8.80 -17.88
C LYS A 396 -18.19 8.66 -16.55
N VAL A 397 -17.54 8.13 -15.53
CA VAL A 397 -18.19 7.92 -14.23
C VAL A 397 -18.29 9.26 -13.48
N LYS A 398 -19.52 9.65 -13.16
CA LYS A 398 -19.84 10.93 -12.50
C LYS A 398 -20.46 10.66 -11.13
N PRO A 399 -19.79 11.06 -10.04
CA PRO A 399 -20.43 11.07 -8.73
C PRO A 399 -21.59 12.06 -8.71
N VAL A 400 -22.72 11.64 -8.14
CA VAL A 400 -23.92 12.45 -7.99
C VAL A 400 -24.48 12.32 -6.58
N ILE A 401 -25.09 13.37 -6.07
CA ILE A 401 -25.84 13.34 -4.81
C ILE A 401 -27.24 12.81 -5.16
N PRO A 402 -27.68 11.66 -4.58
CA PRO A 402 -29.04 11.17 -4.78
C PRO A 402 -30.07 12.22 -4.33
N GLN A 403 -31.12 12.40 -5.10
CA GLN A 403 -32.25 13.29 -4.75
C GLN A 403 -33.09 12.69 -3.62
#